data_3acb152887db6580b8c29bd964b4c9b2
#
_entry.id   3acb152887db6580b8c29bd964b4c9b2
#
_cell.length_a   1.000
_cell.length_b   1.000
_cell.length_c   1.000
_cell.angle_alpha   90.00
_cell.angle_beta   90.00
_cell.angle_gamma   90.00
#
_symmetry.space_group_name_H-M   'P 1'
#
loop_
_entity.id
_entity.type
_entity.pdbx_description
1 polymer ?
#
loop_
_entity_poly.entity_id
_entity_poly.type
_entity_poly.pdbx_seq_one_letter_code
_entity_poly.pdbx_strand_id
1 'polypeptide(L)'
;MAADFYLQIEGIKGESADSKHGGWIECTSISWSIHQPRSATASTGGGHTAERAEISEISISKLVDLASPILAQTCACGKTIPKAKLEMQRADGQGEPIKYFEVELENVLIAHIAPSFNGAGQPTESLGLKFSKIRWRYMQQKVSGGAGGATVGGWDLSTNRIA
;
A
#
# COMPACT_ATOMS: atom_id res chain seq x y z
N MET A 1 11.37 11.18 -13.44
CA MET A 1 11.21 11.72 -12.07
C MET A 1 11.38 10.56 -11.11
N ALA A 2 12.35 10.64 -10.21
CA ALA A 2 12.53 9.59 -9.21
C ALA A 2 11.35 9.63 -8.23
N ALA A 3 10.71 8.49 -8.04
CA ALA A 3 9.67 8.31 -7.06
C ALA A 3 10.14 7.23 -6.09
N ASP A 4 10.03 7.53 -4.81
CA ASP A 4 10.43 6.61 -3.76
C ASP A 4 9.20 6.11 -3.02
N PHE A 5 9.12 4.81 -2.84
CA PHE A 5 8.01 4.15 -2.16
C PHE A 5 8.53 3.39 -0.94
N TYR A 6 7.91 3.65 0.19
CA TYR A 6 8.29 3.05 1.46
C TYR A 6 7.11 2.33 2.11
N LEU A 7 7.38 1.19 2.70
CA LEU A 7 6.41 0.39 3.44
C LEU A 7 6.91 0.21 4.88
N GLN A 8 6.06 0.54 5.84
CA GLN A 8 6.26 0.20 7.24
C GLN A 8 5.24 -0.86 7.65
N ILE A 9 5.72 -1.95 8.19
CA ILE A 9 4.89 -2.99 8.78
C ILE A 9 5.27 -3.10 10.25
N GLU A 10 4.29 -2.98 11.13
CA GLU A 10 4.53 -3.05 12.57
C GLU A 10 5.18 -4.38 12.95
N GLY A 11 6.34 -4.31 13.59
CA GLY A 11 7.11 -5.48 14.01
C GLY A 11 8.04 -6.08 12.96
N ILE A 12 8.09 -5.54 11.74
CA ILE A 12 8.98 -6.01 10.67
C ILE A 12 9.86 -4.87 10.19
N LYS A 13 11.17 -5.05 10.35
CA LYS A 13 12.16 -4.03 9.99
C LYS A 13 12.77 -4.30 8.63
N GLY A 14 12.82 -3.26 7.79
CA GLY A 14 13.50 -3.27 6.51
C GLY A 14 14.89 -2.62 6.56
N GLU A 15 15.42 -2.28 5.41
CA GLU A 15 16.79 -1.79 5.24
C GLU A 15 16.90 -0.31 4.86
N SER A 16 15.79 0.42 4.75
CA SER A 16 15.88 1.81 4.32
C SER A 16 16.79 2.61 5.25
N ALA A 17 17.71 3.33 4.64
CA ALA A 17 18.59 4.28 5.32
C ALA A 17 18.12 5.73 5.16
N ASP A 18 16.95 5.94 4.54
CA ASP A 18 16.38 7.29 4.37
C ASP A 18 16.20 7.98 5.72
N SER A 19 16.47 9.29 5.76
CA SER A 19 16.46 10.06 7.00
C SER A 19 15.10 10.06 7.73
N LYS A 20 14.00 9.96 6.95
CA LYS A 20 12.62 9.96 7.48
C LYS A 20 12.01 8.55 7.56
N HIS A 21 12.59 7.59 6.87
CA HIS A 21 12.07 6.23 6.72
C HIS A 21 13.12 5.18 7.12
N GLY A 22 13.93 5.49 8.12
CA GLY A 22 14.94 4.56 8.63
C GLY A 22 14.31 3.25 9.09
N GLY A 23 14.77 2.12 8.55
CA GLY A 23 14.24 0.80 8.87
C GLY A 23 12.93 0.43 8.18
N TRP A 24 12.43 1.26 7.29
CA TRP A 24 11.28 0.92 6.44
C TRP A 24 11.70 -0.01 5.30
N ILE A 25 10.73 -0.60 4.65
CA ILE A 25 10.95 -1.44 3.47
C ILE A 25 10.85 -0.56 2.22
N GLU A 26 11.88 -0.57 1.40
CA GLU A 26 11.86 0.13 0.12
C GLU A 26 11.14 -0.72 -0.92
N CYS A 27 10.24 -0.11 -1.67
CA CYS A 27 9.44 -0.76 -2.69
C CYS A 27 9.73 -0.20 -4.07
N THR A 28 9.63 -1.03 -5.10
CA THR A 28 9.82 -0.61 -6.49
C THR A 28 8.51 -0.31 -7.18
N SER A 29 7.41 -0.97 -6.79
CA SER A 29 6.08 -0.67 -7.30
C SER A 29 5.00 -1.04 -6.29
N ILE A 30 3.87 -0.32 -6.35
CA ILE A 30 2.71 -0.53 -5.50
C ILE A 30 1.47 -0.39 -6.37
N SER A 31 0.52 -1.32 -6.27
CA SER A 31 -0.74 -1.25 -7.00
C SER A 31 -1.88 -1.89 -6.21
N TRP A 32 -3.08 -1.40 -6.43
CA TRP A 32 -4.33 -1.98 -5.93
C TRP A 32 -5.47 -1.57 -6.84
N SER A 33 -6.63 -2.21 -6.68
CA SER A 33 -7.84 -1.87 -7.42
C SER A 33 -9.05 -1.93 -6.51
N ILE A 34 -10.05 -1.10 -6.82
CA ILE A 34 -11.33 -1.08 -6.13
C ILE A 34 -12.40 -1.31 -7.16
N HIS A 35 -13.30 -2.26 -6.88
CA HIS A 35 -14.38 -2.61 -7.78
C HIS A 35 -15.71 -2.56 -7.04
N GLN A 36 -16.69 -1.89 -7.66
CA GLN A 36 -18.08 -1.89 -7.18
C GLN A 36 -18.89 -2.78 -8.10
N PRO A 37 -19.24 -4.01 -7.69
CA PRO A 37 -20.07 -4.89 -8.51
C PRO A 37 -21.47 -4.28 -8.68
N ARG A 38 -22.02 -4.44 -9.87
CA ARG A 38 -23.41 -4.08 -10.15
C ARG A 38 -24.27 -5.31 -10.08
N SER A 39 -25.43 -5.18 -9.47
CA SER A 39 -26.48 -6.16 -9.66
C SER A 39 -26.88 -6.23 -11.13
N ALA A 40 -26.96 -7.42 -11.69
CA ALA A 40 -27.25 -7.67 -13.10
C ALA A 40 -28.69 -7.26 -13.53
N THR A 41 -29.53 -6.80 -12.63
CA THR A 41 -30.94 -6.47 -12.86
C THR A 41 -31.15 -4.96 -13.11
N ALA A 42 -30.43 -4.40 -14.06
CA ALA A 42 -30.69 -3.05 -14.55
C ALA A 42 -32.00 -2.95 -15.36
N SER A 43 -32.74 -4.05 -15.52
CA SER A 43 -33.92 -4.11 -16.39
C SER A 43 -35.26 -3.83 -15.69
N THR A 44 -35.27 -3.63 -14.40
CA THR A 44 -36.49 -3.38 -13.63
C THR A 44 -36.40 -2.04 -12.93
N GLY A 45 -36.61 -0.92 -13.63
CA GLY A 45 -37.03 0.39 -13.14
C GLY A 45 -36.57 0.90 -11.76
N GLY A 46 -35.72 0.18 -11.07
CA GLY A 46 -35.14 0.53 -9.79
C GLY A 46 -33.71 1.07 -9.96
N GLY A 47 -33.31 1.99 -9.12
CA GLY A 47 -31.96 2.54 -9.13
C GLY A 47 -30.89 1.45 -8.98
N HIS A 48 -29.65 1.79 -9.36
CA HIS A 48 -28.51 0.87 -9.20
C HIS A 48 -28.34 0.48 -7.73
N THR A 49 -28.46 -0.82 -7.44
CA THR A 49 -28.21 -1.32 -6.11
C THR A 49 -26.69 -1.48 -5.91
N ALA A 50 -26.13 -0.74 -5.00
CA ALA A 50 -24.73 -0.90 -4.62
C ALA A 50 -24.57 -2.24 -3.88
N GLU A 51 -23.63 -3.05 -4.32
CA GLU A 51 -23.22 -4.26 -3.62
C GLU A 51 -22.01 -3.95 -2.73
N ARG A 52 -21.52 -4.96 -2.03
CA ARG A 52 -20.32 -4.81 -1.19
C ARG A 52 -19.11 -4.53 -2.07
N ALA A 53 -18.36 -3.48 -1.75
CA ALA A 53 -17.15 -3.13 -2.48
C ALA A 53 -16.10 -4.24 -2.40
N GLU A 54 -15.44 -4.50 -3.50
CA GLU A 54 -14.30 -5.40 -3.60
C GLU A 54 -13.02 -4.58 -3.72
N ILE A 55 -12.13 -4.73 -2.75
CA ILE A 55 -10.82 -4.08 -2.79
C ILE A 55 -9.78 -5.19 -2.93
N SER A 56 -8.93 -5.09 -3.96
CA SER A 56 -7.84 -6.05 -4.15
C SER A 56 -6.83 -5.96 -3.01
N GLU A 57 -6.02 -6.99 -2.86
CA GLU A 57 -4.82 -6.87 -2.05
C GLU A 57 -3.92 -5.74 -2.57
N ILE A 58 -3.13 -5.15 -1.68
CA ILE A 58 -2.06 -4.23 -2.10
C ILE A 58 -0.93 -5.09 -2.64
N SER A 59 -0.65 -4.97 -3.94
CA SER A 59 0.44 -5.67 -4.59
C SER A 59 1.69 -4.81 -4.58
N ILE A 60 2.77 -5.36 -4.04
CA ILE A 60 4.03 -4.66 -3.85
C ILE A 60 5.15 -5.47 -4.50
N SER A 61 5.99 -4.80 -5.28
CA SER A 61 7.25 -5.35 -5.75
C SER A 61 8.40 -4.69 -5.02
N LYS A 62 9.39 -5.46 -4.63
CA LYS A 62 10.56 -4.99 -3.90
C LYS A 62 11.77 -5.87 -4.17
N LEU A 63 12.93 -5.43 -3.78
CA LEU A 63 14.11 -6.27 -3.73
C LEU A 63 14.07 -7.15 -2.47
N VAL A 64 14.66 -8.33 -2.54
CA VAL A 64 14.88 -9.16 -1.35
C VAL A 64 15.78 -8.38 -0.38
N ASP A 65 15.36 -8.26 0.86
CA ASP A 65 16.03 -7.44 1.86
C ASP A 65 16.00 -8.07 3.26
N LEU A 66 16.38 -7.30 4.26
CA LEU A 66 16.40 -7.72 5.66
C LEU A 66 15.01 -8.17 6.16
N ALA A 67 13.94 -7.61 5.63
CA ALA A 67 12.58 -7.97 6.01
C ALA A 67 12.11 -9.31 5.44
N SER A 68 12.71 -9.80 4.37
CA SER A 68 12.24 -10.97 3.61
C SER A 68 12.06 -12.24 4.44
N PRO A 69 12.98 -12.65 5.31
CA PRO A 69 12.78 -13.85 6.14
C PRO A 69 11.59 -13.72 7.09
N ILE A 70 11.41 -12.56 7.70
CA ILE A 70 10.30 -12.32 8.65
C ILE A 70 8.97 -12.20 7.91
N LEU A 71 8.95 -11.58 6.74
CA LEU A 71 7.76 -11.56 5.89
C LEU A 71 7.33 -12.97 5.50
N ALA A 72 8.27 -13.81 5.11
CA ALA A 72 8.00 -15.20 4.77
C ALA A 72 7.44 -15.99 5.96
N GLN A 73 8.05 -15.87 7.13
CA GLN A 73 7.59 -16.51 8.35
C GLN A 73 6.19 -16.02 8.76
N THR A 74 5.95 -14.72 8.69
CA THR A 74 4.66 -14.11 9.05
C THR A 74 3.57 -14.53 8.08
N CYS A 75 3.88 -14.63 6.80
CA CYS A 75 2.96 -15.18 5.80
C CYS A 75 2.61 -16.64 6.11
N ALA A 76 3.61 -17.47 6.36
CA ALA A 76 3.43 -18.90 6.61
C ALA A 76 2.58 -19.17 7.87
N CYS A 77 2.78 -18.40 8.93
CA CYS A 77 2.00 -18.60 10.17
C CYS A 77 0.63 -17.90 10.17
N GLY A 78 0.33 -17.09 9.15
CA GLY A 78 -0.96 -16.40 9.05
C GLY A 78 -1.21 -15.36 10.12
N LYS A 79 -0.16 -14.78 10.69
CA LYS A 79 -0.28 -13.79 11.77
C LYS A 79 -0.88 -12.49 11.28
N THR A 80 -1.89 -12.00 11.98
CA THR A 80 -2.45 -10.66 11.74
C THR A 80 -1.55 -9.59 12.34
N ILE A 81 -1.26 -8.58 11.54
CA ILE A 81 -0.44 -7.43 11.93
C ILE A 81 -1.38 -6.26 12.19
N PRO A 82 -1.25 -5.53 13.32
CA PRO A 82 -2.18 -4.46 13.64
C PRO A 82 -2.21 -3.34 12.61
N LYS A 83 -1.04 -2.89 12.15
CA LYS A 83 -0.95 -1.74 11.24
C LYS A 83 0.16 -1.89 10.23
N ALA A 84 -0.08 -1.35 9.03
CA ALA A 84 0.94 -1.11 8.01
C ALA A 84 0.68 0.25 7.36
N LYS A 85 1.73 0.84 6.82
CA LYS A 85 1.67 2.16 6.21
C LYS A 85 2.54 2.20 4.96
N LEU A 86 2.01 2.78 3.91
CA LEU A 86 2.73 3.04 2.66
C LEU A 86 2.86 4.54 2.46
N GLU A 87 4.03 4.98 2.11
CA GLU A 87 4.29 6.37 1.75
C GLU A 87 4.95 6.45 0.38
N MET A 88 4.36 7.26 -0.49
CA MET A 88 4.87 7.55 -1.82
C MET A 88 5.42 8.97 -1.82
N GLN A 89 6.68 9.10 -2.22
CA GLN A 89 7.37 10.37 -2.29
C GLN A 89 7.81 10.68 -3.71
N ARG A 90 7.93 11.96 -4.00
CA ARG A 90 8.54 12.47 -5.23
C ARG A 90 9.35 13.72 -4.89
N ALA A 91 10.31 14.07 -5.74
CA ALA A 91 11.03 15.33 -5.60
C ALA A 91 10.09 16.51 -5.90
N ASP A 92 10.16 17.54 -5.10
CA ASP A 92 9.49 18.81 -5.40
C ASP A 92 10.27 19.60 -6.47
N GLY A 93 9.79 20.80 -6.79
CA GLY A 93 10.46 21.69 -7.76
C GLY A 93 11.84 22.17 -7.32
N GLN A 94 12.25 21.93 -6.08
CA GLN A 94 13.56 22.30 -5.52
C GLN A 94 14.44 21.06 -5.25
N GLY A 95 13.96 19.87 -5.60
CA GLY A 95 14.69 18.61 -5.42
C GLY A 95 14.51 17.96 -4.04
N GLU A 96 13.68 18.53 -3.17
CA GLU A 96 13.40 17.97 -1.86
C GLU A 96 12.31 16.88 -1.94
N PRO A 97 12.48 15.74 -1.24
CA PRO A 97 11.47 14.69 -1.23
C PRO A 97 10.19 15.16 -0.52
N ILE A 98 9.06 15.04 -1.20
CA ILE A 98 7.74 15.36 -0.67
C ILE A 98 6.84 14.13 -0.74
N LYS A 99 6.20 13.82 0.37
CA LYS A 99 5.15 12.80 0.42
C LYS A 99 3.91 13.37 -0.28
N TYR A 100 3.44 12.66 -1.31
CA TYR A 100 2.24 13.06 -2.06
C TYR A 100 1.07 12.09 -1.88
N PHE A 101 1.35 10.85 -1.50
CA PHE A 101 0.32 9.85 -1.25
C PHE A 101 0.69 8.98 -0.05
N GLU A 102 -0.31 8.61 0.74
CA GLU A 102 -0.14 7.76 1.91
C GLU A 102 -1.29 6.77 1.98
N VAL A 103 -0.99 5.53 2.32
CA VAL A 103 -1.99 4.49 2.57
C VAL A 103 -1.76 3.93 3.96
N GLU A 104 -2.80 3.94 4.79
CA GLU A 104 -2.78 3.31 6.11
C GLU A 104 -3.68 2.08 6.10
N LEU A 105 -3.19 0.97 6.62
CA LEU A 105 -3.90 -0.31 6.68
C LEU A 105 -4.01 -0.77 8.14
N GLU A 106 -5.16 -1.34 8.48
CA GLU A 106 -5.37 -1.96 9.79
C GLU A 106 -5.77 -3.43 9.62
N ASN A 107 -5.38 -4.26 10.58
CA ASN A 107 -5.58 -5.70 10.59
C ASN A 107 -5.07 -6.34 9.30
N VAL A 108 -3.76 -6.26 9.14
CA VAL A 108 -3.07 -6.64 7.91
C VAL A 108 -2.67 -8.11 7.94
N LEU A 109 -2.90 -8.80 6.83
CA LEU A 109 -2.45 -10.16 6.59
C LEU A 109 -1.53 -10.15 5.38
N ILE A 110 -0.38 -10.79 5.50
CA ILE A 110 0.49 -11.05 4.35
C ILE A 110 -0.11 -12.22 3.58
N ALA A 111 -0.74 -11.91 2.44
CA ALA A 111 -1.48 -12.88 1.66
C ALA A 111 -0.54 -13.80 0.87
N HIS A 112 0.54 -13.24 0.36
CA HIS A 112 1.58 -14.01 -0.33
C HIS A 112 2.90 -13.27 -0.29
N ILE A 113 3.97 -14.02 -0.46
CA ILE A 113 5.31 -13.52 -0.71
C ILE A 113 6.00 -14.46 -1.68
N ALA A 114 6.54 -13.94 -2.77
CA ALA A 114 7.13 -14.73 -3.85
C ALA A 114 8.49 -14.18 -4.25
N PRO A 115 9.58 -14.68 -3.66
CA PRO A 115 10.92 -14.26 -4.03
C PRO A 115 11.33 -14.93 -5.34
N SER A 116 12.19 -14.25 -6.11
CA SER A 116 12.76 -14.74 -7.33
C SER A 116 14.26 -14.45 -7.37
N PHE A 117 15.04 -15.50 -7.50
CA PHE A 117 16.50 -15.45 -7.57
C PHE A 117 16.94 -15.92 -8.94
N ASN A 118 17.67 -15.09 -9.66
CA ASN A 118 18.31 -15.48 -10.90
C ASN A 118 19.76 -15.00 -10.90
N GLY A 119 20.63 -15.63 -11.70
CA GLY A 119 22.05 -15.32 -11.71
C GLY A 119 22.42 -14.00 -12.39
N ALA A 120 21.46 -13.26 -12.95
CA ALA A 120 21.71 -12.11 -13.83
C ALA A 120 21.40 -10.75 -13.17
N GLY A 121 21.00 -10.68 -11.91
CA GLY A 121 20.64 -9.41 -11.27
C GLY A 121 20.31 -9.55 -9.79
N GLN A 122 19.85 -8.47 -9.19
CA GLN A 122 19.43 -8.48 -7.79
C GLN A 122 18.14 -9.30 -7.64
N PRO A 123 18.04 -10.11 -6.57
CA PRO A 123 16.82 -10.87 -6.31
C PRO A 123 15.64 -9.93 -5.99
N THR A 124 14.50 -10.25 -6.58
CA THR A 124 13.26 -9.50 -6.38
C THR A 124 12.24 -10.36 -5.67
N GLU A 125 11.25 -9.72 -5.07
CA GLU A 125 10.11 -10.44 -4.52
C GLU A 125 8.82 -9.64 -4.70
N SER A 126 7.71 -10.36 -4.79
CA SER A 126 6.38 -9.77 -4.77
C SER A 126 5.71 -10.07 -3.45
N LEU A 127 4.94 -9.12 -2.96
CA LEU A 127 4.27 -9.14 -1.66
C LEU A 127 2.83 -8.72 -1.86
N GLY A 128 1.89 -9.42 -1.26
CA GLY A 128 0.48 -9.03 -1.25
C GLY A 128 0.00 -8.83 0.19
N LEU A 129 -0.65 -7.69 0.44
CA LEU A 129 -1.22 -7.35 1.73
C LEU A 129 -2.73 -7.28 1.64
N LYS A 130 -3.41 -8.08 2.47
CA LYS A 130 -4.85 -7.95 2.75
C LYS A 130 -5.05 -7.18 4.05
N PHE A 131 -6.21 -6.59 4.20
CA PHE A 131 -6.50 -5.72 5.34
C PHE A 131 -8.00 -5.69 5.59
N SER A 132 -8.40 -5.24 6.79
CA SER A 132 -9.82 -4.99 7.09
C SER A 132 -10.21 -3.54 6.91
N LYS A 133 -9.27 -2.62 7.02
CA LYS A 133 -9.52 -1.19 6.93
C LYS A 133 -8.39 -0.51 6.18
N ILE A 134 -8.75 0.42 5.31
CA ILE A 134 -7.83 1.19 4.50
C ILE A 134 -8.19 2.67 4.53
N ARG A 135 -7.19 3.52 4.55
CA ARG A 135 -7.33 4.96 4.45
C ARG A 135 -6.33 5.48 3.44
N TRP A 136 -6.79 6.32 2.52
CA TRP A 136 -5.96 6.96 1.50
C TRP A 136 -5.85 8.43 1.80
N ARG A 137 -4.67 8.98 1.65
CA ARG A 137 -4.43 10.42 1.79
C ARG A 137 -3.60 10.90 0.62
N TYR A 138 -4.09 11.91 -0.08
CA TYR A 138 -3.37 12.61 -1.13
C TYR A 138 -3.03 14.02 -0.66
N MET A 139 -1.79 14.46 -0.92
CA MET A 139 -1.32 15.79 -0.62
C MET A 139 -0.89 16.47 -1.91
N GLN A 140 -1.55 17.59 -2.22
CA GLN A 140 -1.24 18.39 -3.38
C GLN A 140 0.13 19.07 -3.19
N GLN A 141 0.94 19.03 -4.24
CA GLN A 141 2.19 19.78 -4.29
C GLN A 141 1.91 21.19 -4.83
N LYS A 142 2.43 22.21 -4.17
CA LYS A 142 2.38 23.59 -4.68
C LYS A 142 3.43 23.80 -5.78
N VAL A 143 3.08 24.60 -6.78
CA VAL A 143 4.02 24.98 -7.86
C VAL A 143 5.26 25.70 -7.30
N SER A 144 5.09 26.44 -6.20
CA SER A 144 6.18 27.14 -5.49
C SER A 144 7.02 26.25 -4.57
N GLY A 145 6.72 24.92 -4.52
CA GLY A 145 7.32 23.99 -3.57
C GLY A 145 6.49 23.88 -2.28
N GLY A 146 6.68 22.76 -1.57
CA GLY A 146 5.95 22.47 -0.33
C GLY A 146 4.59 21.85 -0.56
N ALA A 147 3.94 21.47 0.56
CA ALA A 147 2.63 20.82 0.56
C ALA A 147 1.50 21.83 0.37
N GLY A 148 0.51 21.46 -0.44
CA GLY A 148 -0.75 22.18 -0.61
C GLY A 148 -1.87 21.56 0.23
N GLY A 149 -3.10 21.58 -0.29
CA GLY A 149 -4.25 20.94 0.32
C GLY A 149 -4.15 19.42 0.33
N ALA A 150 -4.82 18.79 1.29
CA ALA A 150 -4.89 17.34 1.40
C ALA A 150 -6.35 16.86 1.37
N THR A 151 -6.55 15.67 0.78
CA THR A 151 -7.83 14.95 0.83
C THR A 151 -7.62 13.57 1.41
N VAL A 152 -8.61 13.10 2.17
CA VAL A 152 -8.58 11.80 2.83
C VAL A 152 -9.85 11.04 2.49
N GLY A 153 -9.71 9.76 2.17
CA GLY A 153 -10.81 8.82 2.04
C GLY A 153 -10.47 7.53 2.75
N GLY A 154 -11.47 6.75 3.11
CA GLY A 154 -11.22 5.48 3.78
C GLY A 154 -12.41 4.54 3.70
N TRP A 155 -12.14 3.26 3.88
CA TRP A 155 -13.15 2.22 3.85
C TRP A 155 -12.85 1.13 4.86
N ASP A 156 -13.86 0.74 5.62
CA ASP A 156 -13.80 -0.39 6.54
C ASP A 156 -14.57 -1.57 5.94
N LEU A 157 -13.83 -2.59 5.53
CA LEU A 157 -14.40 -3.79 4.92
C LEU A 157 -15.21 -4.63 5.93
N SER A 158 -14.86 -4.58 7.20
CA SER A 158 -15.55 -5.34 8.24
C SER A 158 -16.94 -4.80 8.53
N THR A 159 -17.10 -3.49 8.53
CA THR A 159 -18.38 -2.81 8.79
C THR A 159 -19.08 -2.35 7.52
N ASN A 160 -18.42 -2.44 6.38
CA ASN A 160 -18.90 -1.97 5.08
C ASN A 160 -19.30 -0.49 5.11
N ARG A 161 -18.44 0.36 5.65
CA ARG A 161 -18.68 1.80 5.87
C ARG A 161 -17.42 2.62 5.59
N ILE A 162 -17.65 3.91 5.37
CA ILE A 162 -16.58 4.90 5.31
C ILE A 162 -15.83 4.88 6.66
N ALA A 163 -14.53 4.83 6.55
CA ALA A 163 -13.64 4.81 7.72
C ALA A 163 -13.08 6.19 8.04
#